data_30235ae0fed6f92de07b51140ce2ebeb
#
_entry.id   30235ae0fed6f92de07b51140ce2ebeb
#
_cell.length_a   1.000
_cell.length_b   1.000
_cell.length_c   1.000
_cell.angle_alpha   90.00
_cell.angle_beta   90.00
_cell.angle_gamma   90.00
#
_symmetry.space_group_name_H-M   'P 1'
#
loop_
_entity.id
_entity.type
_entity.pdbx_description
1 polymer ?
#
loop_
_entity_poly.entity_id
_entity_poly.type
_entity_poly.pdbx_seq_one_letter_code
_entity_poly.pdbx_strand_id
1 'polypeptide(L)'
;MKSIIDIATESSNFKILLSALSSAALIDMLRAPGQYTVFAPTDEALRRLPASALDAMFKDRGTLRPFLCNHIMAGTLAANDILPGPLKPIEGDMLRVTLEGSRIRINGAYVVQPDLRASNGVIHAVDDTLVPARSGLSAVA
;
A
#
# COMPACT_ATOMS: atom_id res chain seq x y z
N MET A 1 -17.29 -10.77 9.73
CA MET A 1 -16.31 -10.68 8.64
C MET A 1 -15.10 -9.90 9.07
N LYS A 2 -13.95 -10.23 8.48
CA LYS A 2 -12.69 -9.61 8.88
C LYS A 2 -12.43 -8.33 8.12
N SER A 3 -11.94 -7.32 8.83
CA SER A 3 -11.57 -6.05 8.22
C SER A 3 -10.23 -6.16 7.50
N ILE A 4 -9.86 -5.10 6.78
CA ILE A 4 -8.54 -5.01 6.13
C ILE A 4 -7.42 -5.26 7.16
N ILE A 5 -7.55 -4.68 8.34
CA ILE A 5 -6.54 -4.83 9.40
C ILE A 5 -6.47 -6.27 9.88
N ASP A 6 -7.62 -6.92 10.04
CA ASP A 6 -7.66 -8.33 10.47
C ASP A 6 -6.98 -9.24 9.45
N ILE A 7 -7.27 -9.03 8.17
CA ILE A 7 -6.66 -9.82 7.09
C ILE A 7 -5.15 -9.61 7.05
N ALA A 8 -4.69 -8.36 7.17
CA ALA A 8 -3.27 -8.05 7.17
C ALA A 8 -2.57 -8.68 8.38
N THR A 9 -3.20 -8.66 9.53
CA THR A 9 -2.64 -9.25 10.76
C THR A 9 -2.46 -10.75 10.62
N GLU A 10 -3.42 -11.43 9.99
CA GLU A 10 -3.37 -12.89 9.83
C GLU A 10 -2.38 -13.32 8.75
N SER A 11 -2.06 -12.44 7.82
CA SER A 11 -1.22 -12.78 6.67
C SER A 11 0.24 -13.03 7.02
N SER A 12 0.72 -12.50 8.14
CA SER A 12 2.12 -12.56 8.60
C SER A 12 3.15 -11.90 7.67
N ASN A 13 2.73 -11.37 6.54
CA ASN A 13 3.62 -10.70 5.58
C ASN A 13 3.62 -9.18 5.68
N PHE A 14 2.82 -8.62 6.58
CA PHE A 14 2.59 -7.18 6.65
C PHE A 14 2.89 -6.60 8.03
N LYS A 15 3.85 -7.17 8.74
CA LYS A 15 4.17 -6.71 10.11
C LYS A 15 4.71 -5.28 10.10
N ILE A 16 5.60 -4.97 9.18
CA ILE A 16 6.17 -3.62 9.09
C ILE A 16 5.09 -2.62 8.67
N LEU A 17 4.26 -2.99 7.70
CA LEU A 17 3.16 -2.14 7.26
C LEU A 17 2.19 -1.85 8.39
N LEU A 18 1.83 -2.87 9.18
CA LEU A 18 0.92 -2.71 10.31
C LEU A 18 1.52 -1.77 11.37
N SER A 19 2.82 -1.90 11.64
CA SER A 19 3.50 -0.99 12.56
C SER A 19 3.47 0.44 12.04
N ALA A 20 3.67 0.62 10.74
CA ALA A 20 3.62 1.93 10.12
C ALA A 20 2.21 2.53 10.18
N LEU A 21 1.20 1.74 9.89
CA LEU A 21 -0.20 2.20 9.96
C LEU A 21 -0.57 2.61 11.38
N SER A 22 -0.09 1.87 12.37
CA SER A 22 -0.32 2.21 13.77
C SER A 22 0.36 3.54 14.12
N SER A 23 1.61 3.71 13.71
CA SER A 23 2.36 4.94 13.98
C SER A 23 1.75 6.17 13.31
N ALA A 24 1.12 5.99 12.17
CA ALA A 24 0.47 7.07 11.43
C ALA A 24 -0.99 7.28 11.83
N ALA A 25 -1.50 6.50 12.80
CA ALA A 25 -2.88 6.56 13.28
C ALA A 25 -3.90 6.25 12.18
N LEU A 26 -3.59 5.29 11.32
CA LEU A 26 -4.46 4.88 10.21
C LEU A 26 -5.19 3.55 10.48
N ILE A 27 -4.87 2.88 11.59
CA ILE A 27 -5.49 1.58 11.90
C ILE A 27 -7.01 1.70 12.01
N ASP A 28 -7.49 2.70 12.74
CA ASP A 28 -8.93 2.85 12.96
C ASP A 28 -9.69 3.12 11.66
N MET A 29 -9.11 3.89 10.75
CA MET A 29 -9.71 4.16 9.45
C MET A 29 -9.89 2.86 8.66
N LEU A 30 -8.88 2.01 8.65
CA LEU A 30 -8.90 0.76 7.89
C LEU A 30 -9.62 -0.38 8.60
N ARG A 31 -10.05 -0.16 9.85
CA ARG A 31 -10.85 -1.11 10.60
C ARG A 31 -12.33 -0.75 10.56
N ALA A 32 -12.63 0.52 10.35
CA ALA A 32 -14.00 1.03 10.33
C ALA A 32 -14.77 0.57 9.09
N PRO A 33 -16.10 0.55 9.13
CA PRO A 33 -16.89 0.27 7.93
C PRO A 33 -16.56 1.26 6.81
N GLY A 34 -16.59 0.77 5.58
CA GLY A 34 -16.26 1.59 4.42
C GLY A 34 -15.81 0.73 3.28
N GLN A 35 -15.20 1.36 2.28
CA GLN A 35 -14.68 0.67 1.11
C GLN A 35 -13.31 1.23 0.77
N TYR A 36 -12.27 0.40 0.90
CA TYR A 36 -10.90 0.78 0.60
C TYR A 36 -10.19 -0.32 -0.17
N THR A 37 -9.25 0.08 -1.01
CA THR A 37 -8.31 -0.83 -1.64
C THR A 37 -6.92 -0.47 -1.12
N VAL A 38 -6.20 -1.45 -0.57
CA VAL A 38 -4.86 -1.24 -0.04
C VAL A 38 -3.88 -2.02 -0.89
N PHE A 39 -2.94 -1.31 -1.52
CA PHE A 39 -1.80 -1.95 -2.17
C PHE A 39 -0.72 -2.09 -1.11
N ALA A 40 -0.65 -3.26 -0.50
CA ALA A 40 0.14 -3.48 0.70
C ALA A 40 1.53 -4.00 0.37
N PRO A 41 2.59 -3.19 0.58
CA PRO A 41 3.94 -3.70 0.41
C PRO A 41 4.22 -4.74 1.50
N THR A 42 4.79 -5.87 1.08
CA THR A 42 5.16 -6.93 2.01
C THR A 42 6.33 -6.49 2.87
N ASP A 43 6.60 -7.24 3.95
CA ASP A 43 7.77 -6.98 4.79
C ASP A 43 9.05 -6.99 3.95
N GLU A 44 9.15 -7.93 3.03
CA GLU A 44 10.30 -8.02 2.13
C GLU A 44 10.43 -6.76 1.26
N ALA A 45 9.31 -6.26 0.75
CA ALA A 45 9.30 -5.05 -0.07
C ALA A 45 9.79 -3.85 0.73
N LEU A 46 9.33 -3.70 1.96
CA LEU A 46 9.74 -2.59 2.82
C LEU A 46 11.20 -2.69 3.26
N ARG A 47 11.73 -3.91 3.38
CA ARG A 47 13.14 -4.11 3.71
C ARG A 47 14.08 -3.72 2.59
N ARG A 48 13.56 -3.53 1.38
CA ARG A 48 14.38 -3.02 0.26
C ARG A 48 14.73 -1.55 0.41
N LEU A 49 13.97 -0.81 1.22
CA LEU A 49 14.33 0.56 1.53
C LEU A 49 15.57 0.57 2.42
N PRO A 50 16.45 1.58 2.25
CA PRO A 50 17.56 1.72 3.19
C PRO A 50 17.03 1.82 4.63
N ALA A 51 17.71 1.16 5.57
CA ALA A 51 17.27 1.16 6.97
C ALA A 51 17.12 2.58 7.51
N SER A 52 18.04 3.49 7.14
CA SER A 52 17.98 4.88 7.59
C SER A 52 16.74 5.59 7.05
N ALA A 53 16.32 5.30 5.81
CA ALA A 53 15.12 5.91 5.23
C ALA A 53 13.87 5.41 5.94
N LEU A 54 13.81 4.12 6.23
CA LEU A 54 12.67 3.53 6.92
C LEU A 54 12.56 4.09 8.34
N ASP A 55 13.68 4.16 9.07
CA ASP A 55 13.71 4.73 10.41
C ASP A 55 13.28 6.19 10.42
N ALA A 56 13.74 6.97 9.45
CA ALA A 56 13.38 8.38 9.34
C ALA A 56 11.88 8.54 9.13
N MET A 57 11.27 7.69 8.30
CA MET A 57 9.83 7.74 8.08
C MET A 57 9.05 7.43 9.36
N PHE A 58 9.48 6.41 10.12
CA PHE A 58 8.79 6.04 11.34
C PHE A 58 8.87 7.14 12.41
N LYS A 59 9.91 7.96 12.38
CA LYS A 59 10.07 9.05 13.34
C LYS A 59 9.31 10.31 12.96
N ASP A 60 8.89 10.43 11.72
CA ASP A 60 8.23 11.63 11.21
C ASP A 60 6.86 11.30 10.65
N ARG A 61 5.82 11.56 11.44
CA ARG A 61 4.44 11.34 11.03
C ARG A 61 4.06 12.13 9.79
N GLY A 62 4.63 13.31 9.64
CA GLY A 62 4.35 14.16 8.49
C GLY A 62 4.84 13.55 7.18
N THR A 63 5.81 12.64 7.26
CA THR A 63 6.30 11.91 6.09
C THR A 63 5.62 10.55 5.97
N LEU A 64 5.41 9.87 7.10
CA LEU A 64 4.88 8.51 7.11
C LEU A 64 3.44 8.44 6.62
N ARG A 65 2.58 9.35 7.09
CA ARG A 65 1.16 9.33 6.72
C ARG A 65 0.94 9.50 5.22
N PRO A 66 1.52 10.51 4.56
CA PRO A 66 1.36 10.64 3.10
C PRO A 66 1.90 9.44 2.34
N PHE A 67 3.02 8.88 2.80
CA PHE A 67 3.59 7.68 2.19
C PHE A 67 2.57 6.52 2.22
N LEU A 68 1.97 6.27 3.38
CA LEU A 68 1.00 5.20 3.54
C LEU A 68 -0.29 5.47 2.77
N CYS A 69 -0.78 6.70 2.80
CA CYS A 69 -2.00 7.06 2.10
C CYS A 69 -1.85 6.95 0.58
N ASN A 70 -0.64 7.00 0.08
CA ASN A 70 -0.35 6.77 -1.33
C ASN A 70 -0.59 5.32 -1.74
N HIS A 71 -0.67 4.41 -0.76
CA HIS A 71 -0.95 2.99 -0.98
C HIS A 71 -2.42 2.63 -0.77
N ILE A 72 -3.27 3.60 -0.46
CA ILE A 72 -4.67 3.37 -0.12
C ILE A 72 -5.56 4.10 -1.12
N MET A 73 -6.55 3.38 -1.67
CA MET A 73 -7.53 3.95 -2.59
C MET A 73 -8.91 3.92 -1.95
N ALA A 74 -9.74 4.92 -2.25
CA ALA A 74 -11.14 4.87 -1.89
C ALA A 74 -11.87 3.92 -2.85
N GLY A 75 -12.78 3.12 -2.32
CA GLY A 75 -13.52 2.15 -3.11
C GLY A 75 -12.84 0.80 -3.15
N THR A 76 -13.60 -0.23 -3.49
CA THR A 76 -13.08 -1.59 -3.59
C THR A 76 -12.78 -1.91 -5.06
N LEU A 77 -11.52 -2.21 -5.34
CA LEU A 77 -11.04 -2.46 -6.70
C LEU A 77 -10.40 -3.85 -6.75
N ALA A 78 -11.16 -4.84 -7.20
CA ALA A 78 -10.63 -6.19 -7.37
C ALA A 78 -9.62 -6.22 -8.53
N ALA A 79 -8.78 -7.25 -8.57
CA ALA A 79 -7.73 -7.33 -9.59
C ALA A 79 -8.28 -7.22 -11.00
N ASN A 80 -9.43 -7.85 -11.27
CA ASN A 80 -10.05 -7.79 -12.59
C ASN A 80 -10.56 -6.39 -12.97
N ASP A 81 -10.74 -5.53 -12.00
CA ASP A 81 -11.25 -4.17 -12.22
C ASP A 81 -10.13 -3.15 -12.36
N ILE A 82 -8.89 -3.55 -12.15
CA ILE A 82 -7.75 -2.65 -12.27
C ILE A 82 -7.39 -2.49 -13.73
N LEU A 83 -7.51 -1.25 -14.22
CA LEU A 83 -7.26 -0.93 -15.63
C LEU A 83 -5.96 -0.15 -15.77
N PRO A 84 -5.27 -0.27 -16.93
CA PRO A 84 -4.08 0.54 -17.16
C PRO A 84 -4.40 2.03 -17.18
N GLY A 85 -3.49 2.84 -16.68
CA GLY A 85 -3.65 4.28 -16.66
C GLY A 85 -3.47 4.86 -15.26
N PRO A 86 -3.94 6.08 -15.04
CA PRO A 86 -3.78 6.74 -13.74
C PRO A 86 -4.71 6.13 -12.69
N LEU A 87 -4.22 6.12 -11.45
CA LEU A 87 -4.98 5.63 -10.30
C LEU A 87 -4.77 6.60 -9.15
N LYS A 88 -5.87 7.10 -8.58
CA LYS A 88 -5.79 8.14 -7.57
C LYS A 88 -5.84 7.56 -6.16
N PRO A 89 -4.78 7.74 -5.35
CA PRO A 89 -4.82 7.37 -3.94
C PRO A 89 -5.63 8.38 -3.13
N ILE A 90 -5.90 8.05 -1.86
CA ILE A 90 -6.63 8.97 -0.98
C ILE A 90 -5.84 10.24 -0.68
N GLU A 91 -4.52 10.17 -0.80
CA GLU A 91 -3.63 11.33 -0.65
C GLU A 91 -2.41 11.14 -1.53
N GLY A 92 -1.87 12.23 -2.04
CA GLY A 92 -0.62 12.20 -2.77
C GLY A 92 -0.79 12.16 -4.27
N ASP A 93 0.31 11.89 -4.95
CA ASP A 93 0.37 11.93 -6.39
C ASP A 93 -0.32 10.72 -7.02
N MET A 94 -0.82 10.92 -8.24
CA MET A 94 -1.43 9.84 -9.01
C MET A 94 -0.44 8.69 -9.20
N LEU A 95 -0.95 7.47 -9.10
CA LEU A 95 -0.20 6.27 -9.42
C LEU A 95 -0.45 5.89 -10.86
N ARG A 96 0.44 5.12 -11.45
CA ARG A 96 0.29 4.64 -12.81
C ARG A 96 0.21 3.11 -12.83
N VAL A 97 -0.86 2.61 -13.43
CA VAL A 97 -1.05 1.16 -13.58
C VAL A 97 -0.63 0.75 -14.98
N THR A 98 0.15 -0.31 -15.05
CA THR A 98 0.56 -0.93 -16.30
C THR A 98 0.23 -2.41 -16.22
N LEU A 99 -0.29 -2.98 -17.31
CA LEU A 99 -0.55 -4.40 -17.37
C LEU A 99 0.50 -5.06 -18.27
N GLU A 100 1.15 -6.11 -17.75
CA GLU A 100 2.15 -6.87 -18.48
C GLU A 100 1.67 -8.31 -18.55
N GLY A 101 0.90 -8.63 -19.59
CA GLY A 101 0.21 -9.90 -19.64
C GLY A 101 -0.83 -9.99 -18.55
N SER A 102 -0.74 -10.99 -17.67
CA SER A 102 -1.63 -11.14 -16.52
C SER A 102 -1.10 -10.43 -15.27
N ARG A 103 0.07 -9.81 -15.35
CA ARG A 103 0.68 -9.14 -14.20
C ARG A 103 0.23 -7.69 -14.12
N ILE A 104 -0.06 -7.24 -12.92
CA ILE A 104 -0.44 -5.85 -12.65
C ILE A 104 0.77 -5.16 -12.04
N ARG A 105 1.17 -4.05 -12.64
CA ARG A 105 2.28 -3.25 -12.14
C ARG A 105 1.76 -1.86 -11.78
N ILE A 106 2.07 -1.42 -10.57
CA ILE A 106 1.65 -0.10 -10.09
C ILE A 106 2.91 0.68 -9.75
N ASN A 107 3.15 1.76 -10.51
CA ASN A 107 4.42 2.46 -10.55
C ASN A 107 5.54 1.46 -10.86
N GLY A 108 6.38 1.10 -9.92
CA GLY A 108 7.42 0.10 -10.12
C GLY A 108 7.15 -1.22 -9.43
N ALA A 109 6.01 -1.36 -8.77
CA ALA A 109 5.70 -2.53 -7.96
C ALA A 109 4.77 -3.48 -8.68
N TYR A 110 5.04 -4.79 -8.56
CA TYR A 110 4.14 -5.81 -9.10
C TYR A 110 3.21 -6.32 -8.00
N VAL A 111 1.96 -6.57 -8.36
CA VAL A 111 1.02 -7.25 -7.47
C VAL A 111 1.41 -8.72 -7.43
N VAL A 112 1.78 -9.21 -6.25
CA VAL A 112 2.23 -10.60 -6.07
C VAL A 112 1.17 -11.48 -5.45
N GLN A 113 0.20 -10.90 -4.75
CA GLN A 113 -0.93 -11.63 -4.20
C GLN A 113 -2.18 -10.73 -4.24
N PRO A 114 -3.02 -10.90 -5.25
CA PRO A 114 -4.22 -10.06 -5.40
C PRO A 114 -5.41 -10.59 -4.62
N ASP A 115 -6.41 -9.72 -4.46
CA ASP A 115 -7.76 -10.10 -4.00
C ASP A 115 -7.82 -10.75 -2.62
N LEU A 116 -7.09 -10.20 -1.66
CA LEU A 116 -7.29 -10.56 -0.26
C LEU A 116 -8.49 -9.77 0.23
N ARG A 117 -9.66 -10.39 0.19
CA ARG A 117 -10.92 -9.70 0.44
C ARG A 117 -11.19 -9.50 1.93
N ALA A 118 -11.71 -8.33 2.26
CA ALA A 118 -12.09 -7.96 3.61
C ALA A 118 -13.51 -7.37 3.62
N SER A 119 -14.09 -7.24 4.81
CA SER A 119 -15.45 -6.68 4.94
C SER A 119 -15.52 -5.23 4.48
N ASN A 120 -14.44 -4.49 4.60
CA ASN A 120 -14.39 -3.06 4.24
C ASN A 120 -13.44 -2.78 3.08
N GLY A 121 -13.15 -3.78 2.25
CA GLY A 121 -12.33 -3.55 1.07
C GLY A 121 -11.55 -4.76 0.62
N VAL A 122 -10.40 -4.50 0.01
CA VAL A 122 -9.54 -5.55 -0.53
C VAL A 122 -8.07 -5.14 -0.38
N ILE A 123 -7.20 -6.12 -0.21
CA ILE A 123 -5.76 -5.93 -0.15
C ILE A 123 -5.13 -6.61 -1.34
N HIS A 124 -4.22 -5.91 -2.01
CA HIS A 124 -3.36 -6.50 -3.05
C HIS A 124 -1.93 -6.36 -2.56
N ALA A 125 -1.28 -7.48 -2.29
CA ALA A 125 0.12 -7.46 -1.86
C ALA A 125 1.02 -7.09 -3.01
N VAL A 126 1.95 -6.17 -2.79
CA VAL A 126 2.90 -5.71 -3.80
C VAL A 126 4.33 -5.96 -3.35
N ASP A 127 5.24 -6.09 -4.31
CA ASP A 127 6.63 -6.46 -4.05
C ASP A 127 7.57 -5.27 -3.91
N ASP A 128 7.04 -4.06 -3.96
CA ASP A 128 7.82 -2.84 -3.78
C ASP A 128 6.89 -1.74 -3.31
N THR A 129 7.45 -0.61 -2.88
CA THR A 129 6.63 0.52 -2.47
C THR A 129 6.13 1.29 -3.69
N LEU A 130 4.98 1.96 -3.52
CA LEU A 130 4.37 2.74 -4.60
C LEU A 130 4.84 4.20 -4.54
N VAL A 131 6.14 4.39 -4.45
CA VAL A 131 6.72 5.73 -4.32
C VAL A 131 6.72 6.42 -5.68
N PRO A 132 6.13 7.63 -5.80
CA PRO A 132 6.19 8.36 -7.06
C PRO A 132 7.62 8.65 -7.48
N ALA A 133 7.86 8.70 -8.78
CA ALA A 133 9.21 8.84 -9.33
C ALA A 133 9.94 10.09 -8.83
N ARG A 134 9.21 11.14 -8.50
CA ARG A 134 9.81 12.39 -8.00
C ARG A 134 9.92 12.45 -6.49
N SER A 135 9.62 11.35 -5.83
CA SER A 135 9.76 11.27 -4.37
C SER A 135 11.24 11.23 -4.00
N GLY A 136 11.59 11.85 -2.87
CA GLY A 136 12.94 11.76 -2.35
C GLY A 136 13.37 10.34 -2.05
N LEU A 137 12.43 9.46 -1.73
CA LEU A 137 12.73 8.06 -1.45
C LEU A 137 13.23 7.33 -2.69
N SER A 138 12.62 7.58 -3.84
CA SER A 138 13.07 6.91 -5.05
C SER A 138 14.43 7.42 -5.52
N ALA A 139 14.79 8.64 -5.19
CA ALA A 139 16.10 9.18 -5.52
C ALA A 139 17.21 8.58 -4.67
N VAL A 140 16.88 8.05 -3.52
CA VAL A 140 17.85 7.44 -2.61
C VAL A 140 18.23 6.03 -3.05
N ALA A 141 17.33 5.39 -3.77
CA ALA A 141 17.59 4.06 -4.30
C ALA A 141 18.60 4.08 -5.45
#